data_4bbfa0ae6eb92c5a97bffa43e34b47e9
#
_entry.id   4bbfa0ae6eb92c5a97bffa43e34b47e9
#
_cell.length_a   1.000
_cell.length_b   1.000
_cell.length_c   1.000
_cell.angle_alpha   90.00
_cell.angle_beta   90.00
_cell.angle_gamma   90.00
#
_symmetry.space_group_name_H-M   'P 1'
#
loop_
_entity.id
_entity.type
_entity.pdbx_description
1 polymer ?
#
loop_
_entity_poly.entity_id
_entity_poly.type
_entity_poly.pdbx_seq_one_letter_code
_entity_poly.pdbx_strand_id
1 'polypeptide(L)'
;MRSYLESQKQSLDEEKQDLENLVTIQTLQQKESEKTKKEREYFLGLTEAEYQKYLKAKEETEKRAAEIRARIFELIGVPEAPTFGEAYDIAKYVESITGVRPAFLLAVMTQESNIGKNVGQCYLKNPKTGDGVVAHNGKEVSGVMKPMGLSGRKGDVDDFLTITAELGRDPYNTPVSCPMSYGYGGAMGPAQFIPTTWMLYRDKVKGITGKTADPWNIKDAFLAAALYLADYGATKQTYNAEWKAAMIYFSGSTNLSYRFYGDSVMKITAEYEEDIKEIEGL
;
A
#
# COMPACT_ATOMS: atom_id res chain seq x y z
N MET A 1 -30.77 -7.18 -25.86
CA MET A 1 -31.59 -7.10 -24.63
C MET A 1 -30.79 -7.56 -23.38
N ARG A 2 -30.16 -8.73 -23.39
CA ARG A 2 -29.37 -9.24 -22.25
C ARG A 2 -28.18 -8.34 -21.90
N SER A 3 -27.40 -7.90 -22.88
CA SER A 3 -26.24 -7.02 -22.67
C SER A 3 -26.63 -5.61 -22.16
N TYR A 4 -27.78 -5.12 -22.54
CA TYR A 4 -28.32 -3.85 -22.05
C TYR A 4 -28.74 -3.94 -20.58
N LEU A 5 -29.35 -5.07 -20.17
CA LEU A 5 -29.72 -5.31 -18.78
C LEU A 5 -28.49 -5.53 -17.88
N GLU A 6 -27.44 -6.19 -18.40
CA GLU A 6 -26.16 -6.36 -17.70
C GLU A 6 -25.46 -5.00 -17.51
N SER A 7 -25.44 -4.12 -18.51
CA SER A 7 -24.90 -2.76 -18.42
C SER A 7 -25.67 -1.89 -17.41
N GLN A 8 -27.01 -1.96 -17.42
CA GLN A 8 -27.85 -1.23 -16.46
C GLN A 8 -27.65 -1.73 -15.03
N LYS A 9 -27.51 -3.03 -14.83
CA LYS A 9 -27.21 -3.63 -13.52
C LYS A 9 -25.84 -3.16 -13.01
N GLN A 10 -24.83 -3.15 -13.87
CA GLN A 10 -23.50 -2.67 -13.51
C GLN A 10 -23.52 -1.18 -13.11
N SER A 11 -24.24 -0.33 -13.87
CA SER A 11 -24.40 1.09 -13.53
C SER A 11 -25.10 1.29 -12.19
N LEU A 12 -26.13 0.50 -11.91
CA LEU A 12 -26.86 0.55 -10.64
C LEU A 12 -26.00 0.08 -9.46
N ASP A 13 -25.18 -0.94 -9.66
CA ASP A 13 -24.23 -1.43 -8.65
C ASP A 13 -23.13 -0.38 -8.36
N GLU A 14 -22.68 0.36 -9.41
CA GLU A 14 -21.74 1.48 -9.26
C GLU A 14 -22.36 2.65 -8.50
N GLU A 15 -23.60 3.07 -8.86
CA GLU A 15 -24.31 4.13 -8.15
C GLU A 15 -24.59 3.78 -6.67
N LYS A 16 -24.96 2.54 -6.41
CA LYS A 16 -25.15 2.06 -5.02
C LYS A 16 -23.85 2.13 -4.22
N GLN A 17 -22.74 1.72 -4.82
CA GLN A 17 -21.43 1.79 -4.19
C GLN A 17 -21.01 3.24 -3.92
N ASP A 18 -21.24 4.15 -4.87
CA ASP A 18 -20.95 5.56 -4.69
C ASP A 18 -21.79 6.18 -3.55
N LEU A 19 -23.04 5.76 -3.41
CA LEU A 19 -23.91 6.16 -2.30
C LEU A 19 -23.41 5.64 -0.95
N GLU A 20 -23.04 4.37 -0.86
CA GLU A 20 -22.48 3.76 0.37
C GLU A 20 -21.17 4.47 0.78
N ASN A 21 -20.32 4.81 -0.18
CA ASN A 21 -19.08 5.56 0.04
C ASN A 21 -19.37 6.99 0.54
N LEU A 22 -20.35 7.69 -0.06
CA LEU A 22 -20.76 9.01 0.39
C LEU A 22 -21.30 9.00 1.82
N VAL A 23 -22.11 7.99 2.18
CA VAL A 23 -22.61 7.82 3.55
C VAL A 23 -21.46 7.59 4.54
N THR A 24 -20.46 6.83 4.14
CA THR A 24 -19.27 6.58 4.97
C THR A 24 -18.47 7.87 5.20
N ILE A 25 -18.20 8.64 4.14
CA ILE A 25 -17.53 9.96 4.23
C ILE A 25 -18.33 10.90 5.13
N GLN A 26 -19.63 10.98 4.93
CA GLN A 26 -20.48 11.86 5.74
C GLN A 26 -20.49 11.46 7.22
N THR A 27 -20.47 10.16 7.51
CA THR A 27 -20.39 9.64 8.88
C THR A 27 -19.07 9.97 9.54
N LEU A 28 -17.94 9.84 8.80
CA LEU A 28 -16.61 10.21 9.29
C LEU A 28 -16.51 11.72 9.54
N GLN A 29 -16.97 12.55 8.60
CA GLN A 29 -16.99 14.01 8.76
C GLN A 29 -17.86 14.45 9.94
N GLN A 30 -18.99 13.78 10.17
CA GLN A 30 -19.85 14.09 11.31
C GLN A 30 -19.18 13.75 12.65
N LYS A 31 -18.53 12.58 12.74
CA LYS A 31 -17.77 12.20 13.95
C LYS A 31 -16.62 13.16 14.23
N GLU A 32 -15.88 13.57 13.19
CA GLU A 32 -14.79 14.54 13.31
C GLU A 32 -15.31 15.91 13.77
N SER A 33 -16.41 16.39 13.19
CA SER A 33 -17.05 17.63 13.59
C SER A 33 -17.54 17.59 15.04
N GLU A 34 -18.10 16.48 15.49
CA GLU A 34 -18.54 16.30 16.89
C GLU A 34 -17.35 16.25 17.86
N LYS A 35 -16.23 15.58 17.48
CA LYS A 35 -14.98 15.55 18.27
C LYS A 35 -14.41 16.95 18.41
N THR A 36 -14.25 17.66 17.28
CA THR A 36 -13.73 19.04 17.26
C THR A 36 -14.59 20.00 18.08
N LYS A 37 -15.92 19.86 18.03
CA LYS A 37 -16.84 20.67 18.82
C LYS A 37 -16.67 20.43 20.32
N LYS A 38 -16.58 19.18 20.75
CA LYS A 38 -16.36 18.81 22.17
C LYS A 38 -15.01 19.29 22.68
N GLU A 39 -13.96 19.17 21.88
CA GLU A 39 -12.62 19.70 22.20
C GLU A 39 -12.66 21.22 22.36
N ARG A 40 -13.31 21.91 21.44
CA ARG A 40 -13.45 23.37 21.50
C ARG A 40 -14.24 23.84 22.73
N GLU A 41 -15.35 23.14 23.07
CA GLU A 41 -16.12 23.41 24.28
C GLU A 41 -15.30 23.18 25.56
N TYR A 42 -14.48 22.13 25.57
CA TYR A 42 -13.57 21.84 26.67
C TYR A 42 -12.50 22.93 26.84
N PHE A 43 -11.86 23.37 25.75
CA PHE A 43 -10.84 24.41 25.80
C PHE A 43 -11.37 25.78 26.20
N LEU A 44 -12.60 26.11 25.83
CA LEU A 44 -13.24 27.36 26.24
C LEU A 44 -13.48 27.47 27.77
N GLY A 45 -13.44 26.34 28.46
CA GLY A 45 -13.60 26.27 29.92
C GLY A 45 -12.28 26.29 30.72
N LEU A 46 -11.12 26.21 30.03
CA LEU A 46 -9.81 26.16 30.71
C LEU A 46 -9.20 27.53 30.92
N THR A 47 -8.51 27.69 32.02
CA THR A 47 -7.57 28.82 32.18
C THR A 47 -6.32 28.63 31.34
N GLU A 48 -5.59 29.71 31.00
CA GLU A 48 -4.37 29.62 30.20
C GLU A 48 -3.34 28.63 30.79
N ALA A 49 -3.20 28.59 32.11
CA ALA A 49 -2.28 27.69 32.78
C ALA A 49 -2.70 26.22 32.64
N GLU A 50 -4.00 25.92 32.69
CA GLU A 50 -4.55 24.59 32.45
C GLU A 50 -4.41 24.16 31.00
N TYR A 51 -4.62 25.10 30.08
CA TYR A 51 -4.44 24.86 28.65
C TYR A 51 -2.99 24.50 28.31
N GLN A 52 -2.02 25.25 28.82
CA GLN A 52 -0.60 24.98 28.64
C GLN A 52 -0.19 23.62 29.26
N LYS A 53 -0.75 23.29 30.42
CA LYS A 53 -0.52 21.99 31.06
C LYS A 53 -1.10 20.83 30.24
N TYR A 54 -2.28 21.05 29.67
CA TYR A 54 -2.91 20.09 28.76
C TYR A 54 -2.07 19.87 27.50
N LEU A 55 -1.62 20.95 26.83
CA LEU A 55 -0.78 20.86 25.63
C LEU A 55 0.50 20.06 25.90
N LYS A 56 1.15 20.32 27.02
CA LYS A 56 2.35 19.58 27.41
C LYS A 56 2.07 18.09 27.67
N ALA A 57 1.00 17.79 28.37
CA ALA A 57 0.58 16.40 28.62
C ALA A 57 0.16 15.67 27.32
N LYS A 58 -0.49 16.38 26.40
CA LYS A 58 -0.84 15.91 25.08
C LYS A 58 0.43 15.53 24.30
N GLU A 59 1.38 16.46 24.18
CA GLU A 59 2.67 16.25 23.51
C GLU A 59 3.44 15.05 24.09
N GLU A 60 3.52 14.92 25.42
CA GLU A 60 4.15 13.76 26.06
C GLU A 60 3.42 12.45 25.75
N THR A 61 2.09 12.48 25.71
CA THR A 61 1.27 11.29 25.41
C THR A 61 1.44 10.88 23.95
N GLU A 62 1.44 11.84 23.03
CA GLU A 62 1.68 11.61 21.60
C GLU A 62 3.07 11.05 21.34
N LYS A 63 4.10 11.62 21.98
CA LYS A 63 5.46 11.13 21.91
C LYS A 63 5.56 9.68 22.41
N ARG A 64 4.96 9.37 23.57
CA ARG A 64 4.91 8.00 24.10
C ARG A 64 4.15 7.06 23.19
N ALA A 65 3.03 7.49 22.62
CA ALA A 65 2.26 6.69 21.66
C ALA A 65 3.06 6.41 20.39
N ALA A 66 3.80 7.40 19.87
CA ALA A 66 4.71 7.22 18.73
C ALA A 66 5.86 6.25 19.06
N GLU A 67 6.47 6.38 20.25
CA GLU A 67 7.52 5.47 20.72
C GLU A 67 7.00 4.03 20.89
N ILE A 68 5.79 3.86 21.43
CA ILE A 68 5.15 2.54 21.57
C ILE A 68 4.82 1.94 20.20
N ARG A 69 4.28 2.72 19.27
CA ARG A 69 4.02 2.26 17.90
C ARG A 69 5.33 1.85 17.20
N ALA A 70 6.36 2.70 17.25
CA ALA A 70 7.68 2.38 16.71
C ALA A 70 8.22 1.06 17.31
N ARG A 71 8.07 0.88 18.61
CA ARG A 71 8.52 -0.32 19.31
C ARG A 71 7.71 -1.57 18.95
N ILE A 72 6.38 -1.43 18.77
CA ILE A 72 5.54 -2.52 18.28
C ILE A 72 5.97 -2.90 16.86
N PHE A 73 6.24 -1.93 15.99
CA PHE A 73 6.73 -2.17 14.63
C PHE A 73 8.12 -2.83 14.63
N GLU A 74 9.02 -2.46 15.52
CA GLU A 74 10.34 -3.10 15.69
C GLU A 74 10.24 -4.56 16.17
N LEU A 75 9.31 -4.86 17.09
CA LEU A 75 9.15 -6.19 17.68
C LEU A 75 8.51 -7.23 16.77
N ILE A 76 7.76 -6.80 15.75
CA ILE A 76 7.00 -7.70 14.88
C ILE A 76 7.76 -8.03 13.57
N GLY A 77 8.91 -7.42 13.28
CA GLY A 77 9.42 -7.39 11.95
C GLY A 77 10.77 -7.94 11.58
N VAL A 78 11.01 -7.95 10.31
CA VAL A 78 12.32 -8.21 9.66
C VAL A 78 13.22 -6.99 9.89
N PRO A 79 14.56 -7.18 10.10
CA PRO A 79 15.49 -6.10 10.47
C PRO A 79 15.55 -4.88 9.55
N GLU A 80 14.99 -4.97 8.35
CA GLU A 80 15.02 -3.89 7.34
C GLU A 80 13.68 -3.16 7.14
N ALA A 81 12.62 -3.52 7.89
CA ALA A 81 11.34 -2.82 7.78
C ALA A 81 11.37 -1.52 8.58
N PRO A 82 10.91 -0.38 7.99
CA PRO A 82 10.92 0.90 8.68
C PRO A 82 9.93 0.92 9.85
N THR A 83 10.21 1.78 10.82
CA THR A 83 9.23 2.20 11.83
C THR A 83 8.09 2.95 11.13
N PHE A 84 6.94 3.10 11.81
CA PHE A 84 5.84 3.88 11.25
C PHE A 84 6.24 5.34 10.96
N GLY A 85 7.02 5.97 11.86
CA GLY A 85 7.52 7.33 11.65
C GLY A 85 8.41 7.45 10.40
N GLU A 86 9.36 6.53 10.23
CA GLU A 86 10.22 6.50 9.03
C GLU A 86 9.41 6.23 7.75
N ALA A 87 8.42 5.33 7.81
CA ALA A 87 7.52 5.08 6.69
C ALA A 87 6.67 6.32 6.35
N TYR A 88 6.23 7.06 7.37
CA TYR A 88 5.51 8.31 7.20
C TYR A 88 6.38 9.40 6.55
N ASP A 89 7.63 9.56 6.98
CA ASP A 89 8.57 10.50 6.36
C ASP A 89 8.83 10.17 4.89
N ILE A 90 8.96 8.88 4.57
CA ILE A 90 9.05 8.42 3.17
C ILE A 90 7.78 8.78 2.40
N ALA A 91 6.61 8.52 2.99
CA ALA A 91 5.32 8.79 2.34
C ALA A 91 5.10 10.30 2.11
N LYS A 92 5.49 11.18 3.05
CA LYS A 92 5.46 12.65 2.88
C LYS A 92 6.37 13.11 1.75
N TYR A 93 7.58 12.58 1.69
CA TYR A 93 8.49 12.89 0.59
C TYR A 93 7.88 12.46 -0.75
N VAL A 94 7.33 11.25 -0.82
CA VAL A 94 6.69 10.71 -2.03
C VAL A 94 5.45 11.49 -2.43
N GLU A 95 4.63 11.98 -1.46
CA GLU A 95 3.51 12.87 -1.72
C GLU A 95 3.96 14.14 -2.45
N SER A 96 5.07 14.76 -2.03
CA SER A 96 5.59 15.97 -2.67
C SER A 96 5.94 15.78 -4.15
N ILE A 97 6.20 14.54 -4.56
CA ILE A 97 6.55 14.18 -5.94
C ILE A 97 5.33 13.75 -6.74
N THR A 98 4.44 12.97 -6.13
CA THR A 98 3.36 12.25 -6.83
C THR A 98 1.97 12.84 -6.59
N GLY A 99 1.78 13.58 -5.51
CA GLY A 99 0.48 14.06 -5.06
C GLY A 99 -0.41 12.99 -4.40
N VAL A 100 0.10 11.81 -4.13
CA VAL A 100 -0.62 10.74 -3.39
C VAL A 100 -0.41 10.94 -1.91
N ARG A 101 -1.49 11.13 -1.14
CA ARG A 101 -1.41 11.46 0.29
C ARG A 101 -0.85 10.32 1.14
N PRO A 102 -0.10 10.64 2.22
CA PRO A 102 0.63 9.66 3.02
C PRO A 102 -0.25 8.57 3.63
N ALA A 103 -1.39 8.91 4.23
CA ALA A 103 -2.28 7.95 4.87
C ALA A 103 -2.74 6.84 3.91
N PHE A 104 -3.10 7.21 2.67
CA PHE A 104 -3.52 6.26 1.66
C PHE A 104 -2.36 5.38 1.17
N LEU A 105 -1.20 5.98 0.88
CA LEU A 105 -0.02 5.23 0.47
C LEU A 105 0.40 4.23 1.55
N LEU A 106 0.49 4.66 2.81
CA LEU A 106 0.81 3.80 3.94
C LEU A 106 -0.20 2.65 4.10
N ALA A 107 -1.49 2.91 3.89
CA ALA A 107 -2.52 1.88 3.94
C ALA A 107 -2.33 0.81 2.87
N VAL A 108 -2.01 1.20 1.63
CA VAL A 108 -1.67 0.24 0.56
C VAL A 108 -0.43 -0.56 0.93
N MET A 109 0.66 0.08 1.38
CA MET A 109 1.89 -0.60 1.76
C MET A 109 1.70 -1.54 2.96
N THR A 110 0.79 -1.21 3.88
CA THR A 110 0.40 -2.09 4.98
C THR A 110 -0.36 -3.30 4.47
N GLN A 111 -1.32 -3.11 3.59
CA GLN A 111 -2.12 -4.19 3.00
C GLN A 111 -1.25 -5.17 2.21
N GLU A 112 -0.26 -4.68 1.48
CA GLU A 112 0.62 -5.50 0.64
C GLU A 112 1.65 -6.30 1.46
N SER A 113 2.35 -5.64 2.36
CA SER A 113 3.52 -6.26 2.99
C SER A 113 3.68 -5.93 4.48
N ASN A 114 2.67 -5.31 5.11
CA ASN A 114 2.82 -4.76 6.45
C ASN A 114 4.04 -3.81 6.53
N ILE A 115 4.08 -2.86 5.59
CA ILE A 115 5.16 -1.88 5.45
C ILE A 115 6.54 -2.56 5.32
N GLY A 116 6.64 -3.54 4.41
CA GLY A 116 7.91 -4.20 4.10
C GLY A 116 8.31 -5.36 5.01
N LYS A 117 7.47 -5.78 5.97
CA LYS A 117 7.75 -6.92 6.84
C LYS A 117 7.57 -8.26 6.14
N ASN A 118 6.66 -8.34 5.17
CA ASN A 118 6.34 -9.54 4.41
C ASN A 118 6.69 -9.34 2.93
N VAL A 119 7.95 -9.33 2.61
CA VAL A 119 8.45 -9.04 1.24
C VAL A 119 8.56 -10.28 0.34
N GLY A 120 8.16 -11.45 0.83
CA GLY A 120 8.16 -12.69 0.08
C GLY A 120 8.68 -13.87 0.88
N GLN A 121 8.09 -15.04 0.62
CA GLN A 121 8.39 -16.29 1.34
C GLN A 121 8.68 -17.45 0.40
N CYS A 122 8.88 -17.18 -0.90
CA CYS A 122 9.22 -18.17 -1.90
C CYS A 122 10.42 -17.75 -2.73
N TYR A 123 11.13 -18.74 -3.27
CA TYR A 123 12.22 -18.57 -4.22
C TYR A 123 11.88 -19.26 -5.53
N LEU A 124 12.12 -18.59 -6.65
CA LEU A 124 12.09 -19.23 -7.97
C LEU A 124 13.20 -20.30 -8.05
N LYS A 125 12.89 -21.47 -8.59
CA LYS A 125 13.91 -22.51 -8.86
C LYS A 125 13.92 -22.99 -10.31
N ASN A 126 12.79 -22.97 -10.97
CA ASN A 126 12.69 -23.37 -12.37
C ASN A 126 12.14 -22.24 -13.23
N PRO A 127 12.98 -21.52 -14.00
CA PRO A 127 12.51 -20.41 -14.82
C PRO A 127 11.65 -20.84 -16.02
N LYS A 128 11.66 -22.12 -16.42
CA LYS A 128 10.83 -22.61 -17.52
C LYS A 128 9.39 -22.86 -17.10
N THR A 129 9.19 -23.36 -15.90
CA THR A 129 7.86 -23.67 -15.35
C THR A 129 7.32 -22.61 -14.40
N GLY A 130 8.20 -21.74 -13.87
CA GLY A 130 7.86 -20.78 -12.83
C GLY A 130 7.73 -21.38 -11.43
N ASP A 131 8.14 -22.63 -11.25
CA ASP A 131 8.08 -23.35 -9.98
C ASP A 131 9.26 -22.98 -9.07
N GLY A 132 9.11 -23.24 -7.80
CA GLY A 132 10.12 -22.92 -6.82
C GLY A 132 9.93 -23.62 -5.49
N VAL A 133 10.42 -22.97 -4.42
CA VAL A 133 10.35 -23.52 -3.07
C VAL A 133 9.93 -22.47 -2.06
N VAL A 134 9.29 -22.92 -0.99
CA VAL A 134 9.01 -22.08 0.19
C VAL A 134 10.30 -21.86 0.96
N ALA A 135 10.61 -20.58 1.27
CA ALA A 135 11.90 -20.17 1.82
C ALA A 135 12.26 -20.83 3.15
N HIS A 136 11.31 -20.97 4.08
CA HIS A 136 11.58 -21.42 5.45
C HIS A 136 11.76 -22.93 5.59
N ASN A 137 11.27 -23.74 4.64
CA ASN A 137 11.29 -25.21 4.76
C ASN A 137 11.73 -25.96 3.50
N GLY A 138 11.99 -25.25 2.39
CA GLY A 138 12.40 -25.83 1.12
C GLY A 138 11.33 -26.66 0.40
N LYS A 139 10.08 -26.62 0.86
CA LYS A 139 8.99 -27.37 0.23
C LYS A 139 8.77 -26.85 -1.19
N GLU A 140 8.72 -27.77 -2.15
CA GLU A 140 8.40 -27.44 -3.54
C GLU A 140 6.98 -26.87 -3.67
N VAL A 141 6.84 -25.86 -4.50
CA VAL A 141 5.57 -25.21 -4.81
C VAL A 141 5.55 -24.79 -6.28
N SER A 142 4.45 -25.12 -6.95
CA SER A 142 4.25 -24.73 -8.35
C SER A 142 3.70 -23.32 -8.45
N GLY A 143 4.06 -22.60 -9.52
CA GLY A 143 3.50 -21.29 -9.82
C GLY A 143 4.03 -20.15 -8.95
N VAL A 144 5.26 -20.25 -8.45
CA VAL A 144 5.93 -19.14 -7.74
C VAL A 144 5.99 -17.90 -8.61
N MET A 145 6.12 -18.06 -9.93
CA MET A 145 6.12 -16.95 -10.87
C MET A 145 5.52 -17.38 -12.20
N LYS A 146 4.86 -16.45 -12.90
CA LYS A 146 4.32 -16.72 -14.22
C LYS A 146 5.47 -17.02 -15.19
N PRO A 147 5.50 -18.23 -15.81
CA PRO A 147 6.61 -18.63 -16.64
C PRO A 147 6.70 -17.80 -17.93
N MET A 148 7.83 -17.92 -18.61
CA MET A 148 8.05 -17.37 -19.94
C MET A 148 6.90 -17.75 -20.87
N GLY A 149 6.33 -16.77 -21.54
CA GLY A 149 5.13 -16.99 -22.35
C GLY A 149 5.39 -17.84 -23.60
N LEU A 150 4.66 -18.93 -23.76
CA LEU A 150 4.69 -19.80 -24.93
C LEU A 150 4.26 -19.10 -26.25
N SER A 151 3.70 -17.90 -26.18
CA SER A 151 3.14 -17.16 -27.32
C SER A 151 3.85 -15.84 -27.63
N GLY A 152 5.14 -15.70 -27.31
CA GLY A 152 5.92 -14.48 -27.57
C GLY A 152 5.61 -13.30 -26.66
N ARG A 153 4.74 -13.46 -25.66
CA ARG A 153 4.54 -12.50 -24.59
C ARG A 153 5.53 -12.80 -23.47
N LYS A 154 6.27 -11.78 -23.02
CA LYS A 154 7.13 -11.90 -21.85
C LYS A 154 6.32 -12.37 -20.65
N GLY A 155 6.83 -13.34 -19.92
CA GLY A 155 6.32 -13.71 -18.62
C GLY A 155 6.98 -12.92 -17.51
N ASP A 156 6.49 -13.05 -16.29
CA ASP A 156 7.11 -12.40 -15.13
C ASP A 156 8.54 -12.91 -14.88
N VAL A 157 8.83 -14.17 -15.22
CA VAL A 157 10.16 -14.77 -15.08
C VAL A 157 11.20 -14.02 -15.90
N ASP A 158 10.90 -13.63 -17.16
CA ASP A 158 11.85 -12.90 -18.01
C ASP A 158 12.23 -11.56 -17.41
N ASP A 159 11.24 -10.82 -16.95
CA ASP A 159 11.42 -9.51 -16.34
C ASP A 159 12.11 -9.63 -14.97
N PHE A 160 11.79 -10.65 -14.18
CA PHE A 160 12.46 -10.94 -12.91
C PHE A 160 13.94 -11.23 -13.06
N LEU A 161 14.32 -12.07 -14.05
CA LEU A 161 15.71 -12.35 -14.36
C LEU A 161 16.46 -11.09 -14.82
N THR A 162 15.79 -10.22 -15.57
CA THR A 162 16.34 -8.93 -15.98
C THR A 162 16.59 -8.02 -14.77
N ILE A 163 15.57 -7.86 -13.89
CA ILE A 163 15.64 -7.02 -12.71
C ILE A 163 16.73 -7.50 -11.75
N THR A 164 16.79 -8.79 -11.48
CA THR A 164 17.79 -9.36 -10.57
C THR A 164 19.19 -9.24 -11.12
N ALA A 165 19.39 -9.44 -12.44
CA ALA A 165 20.68 -9.24 -13.10
C ALA A 165 21.15 -7.78 -13.02
N GLU A 166 20.26 -6.81 -13.28
CA GLU A 166 20.59 -5.37 -13.16
C GLU A 166 20.99 -4.96 -11.74
N LEU A 167 20.42 -5.62 -10.73
CA LEU A 167 20.69 -5.35 -9.31
C LEU A 167 21.84 -6.21 -8.75
N GLY A 168 22.43 -7.11 -9.54
CA GLY A 168 23.46 -8.04 -9.06
C GLY A 168 22.93 -9.04 -8.02
N ARG A 169 21.64 -9.36 -8.04
CA ARG A 169 20.98 -10.32 -7.11
C ARG A 169 20.95 -11.70 -7.74
N ASP A 170 21.10 -12.72 -6.90
CA ASP A 170 20.85 -14.11 -7.33
C ASP A 170 19.33 -14.35 -7.45
N PRO A 171 18.79 -14.59 -8.67
CA PRO A 171 17.37 -14.79 -8.86
C PRO A 171 16.81 -16.00 -8.13
N TYR A 172 17.63 -17.00 -7.85
CA TYR A 172 17.21 -18.24 -7.17
C TYR A 172 17.24 -18.15 -5.64
N ASN A 173 17.79 -17.05 -5.10
CA ASN A 173 17.83 -16.74 -3.66
C ASN A 173 17.26 -15.35 -3.34
N THR A 174 16.59 -14.70 -4.31
CA THR A 174 15.89 -13.45 -4.09
C THR A 174 14.42 -13.73 -3.76
N PRO A 175 13.90 -13.28 -2.60
CA PRO A 175 12.56 -13.63 -2.15
C PRO A 175 11.47 -12.92 -2.95
N VAL A 176 10.40 -13.66 -3.23
CA VAL A 176 9.17 -13.18 -3.86
C VAL A 176 7.96 -13.79 -3.17
N SER A 177 6.76 -13.27 -3.41
CA SER A 177 5.54 -13.84 -2.84
C SER A 177 5.32 -15.27 -3.32
N CYS A 178 4.77 -16.11 -2.45
CA CYS A 178 4.29 -17.43 -2.81
C CYS A 178 2.98 -17.35 -3.61
N PRO A 179 2.65 -18.35 -4.43
CA PRO A 179 1.38 -18.41 -5.13
C PRO A 179 0.21 -18.49 -4.14
N MET A 180 -0.87 -17.82 -4.50
CA MET A 180 -2.16 -17.98 -3.83
C MET A 180 -2.94 -19.15 -4.43
N SER A 181 -4.08 -19.53 -3.83
CA SER A 181 -4.94 -20.61 -4.33
C SER A 181 -5.47 -20.37 -5.76
N TYR A 182 -5.38 -19.16 -6.25
CA TYR A 182 -5.87 -18.72 -7.56
C TYR A 182 -4.86 -17.79 -8.25
N GLY A 183 -3.78 -18.31 -8.76
CA GLY A 183 -2.83 -17.50 -9.53
C GLY A 183 -1.37 -17.76 -9.19
N TYR A 184 -0.52 -17.01 -9.84
CA TYR A 184 0.92 -17.06 -9.60
C TYR A 184 1.30 -16.16 -8.41
N GLY A 185 2.43 -16.48 -7.78
CA GLY A 185 3.15 -15.59 -6.89
C GLY A 185 4.04 -14.62 -7.68
N GLY A 186 5.21 -14.31 -7.14
CA GLY A 186 6.26 -13.54 -7.82
C GLY A 186 6.24 -12.05 -7.51
N ALA A 187 5.38 -11.59 -6.61
CA ALA A 187 5.38 -10.21 -6.18
C ALA A 187 6.65 -9.89 -5.37
N MET A 188 7.26 -8.72 -5.65
CA MET A 188 8.58 -8.32 -5.18
C MET A 188 8.49 -7.22 -4.15
N GLY A 189 9.25 -7.36 -3.07
CA GLY A 189 9.53 -6.32 -2.11
C GLY A 189 8.30 -5.71 -1.41
N PRO A 190 8.45 -4.54 -0.78
CA PRO A 190 7.39 -3.93 0.02
C PRO A 190 6.11 -3.57 -0.74
N ALA A 191 6.20 -3.17 -2.00
CA ALA A 191 5.06 -2.79 -2.83
C ALA A 191 4.37 -3.96 -3.54
N GLN A 192 4.91 -5.17 -3.41
CA GLN A 192 4.38 -6.41 -3.98
C GLN A 192 4.06 -6.33 -5.48
N PHE A 193 4.85 -5.57 -6.24
CA PHE A 193 4.73 -5.56 -7.69
C PHE A 193 5.22 -6.85 -8.31
N ILE A 194 4.42 -7.44 -9.20
CA ILE A 194 4.90 -8.49 -10.09
C ILE A 194 5.94 -7.90 -11.07
N PRO A 195 6.89 -8.69 -11.55
CA PRO A 195 7.98 -8.20 -12.40
C PRO A 195 7.53 -7.38 -13.61
N THR A 196 6.52 -7.84 -14.34
CA THR A 196 5.97 -7.11 -15.50
C THR A 196 5.40 -5.73 -15.12
N THR A 197 4.77 -5.60 -13.97
CA THR A 197 4.29 -4.30 -13.48
C THR A 197 5.43 -3.38 -13.06
N TRP A 198 6.44 -3.91 -12.37
CA TRP A 198 7.64 -3.15 -11.99
C TRP A 198 8.34 -2.54 -13.19
N MET A 199 8.46 -3.29 -14.30
CA MET A 199 9.09 -2.80 -15.53
C MET A 199 8.44 -1.55 -16.11
N LEU A 200 7.15 -1.29 -15.82
CA LEU A 200 6.45 -0.08 -16.25
C LEU A 200 6.86 1.17 -15.44
N TYR A 201 7.33 0.98 -14.20
CA TYR A 201 7.62 2.08 -13.28
C TYR A 201 9.09 2.27 -12.96
N ARG A 202 9.96 1.26 -13.14
CA ARG A 202 11.38 1.31 -12.78
C ARG A 202 12.11 2.51 -13.38
N ASP A 203 11.84 2.84 -14.65
CA ASP A 203 12.52 3.95 -15.33
C ASP A 203 12.04 5.31 -14.83
N LYS A 204 10.76 5.43 -14.44
CA LYS A 204 10.22 6.61 -13.76
C LYS A 204 10.91 6.80 -12.40
N VAL A 205 11.00 5.72 -11.60
CA VAL A 205 11.71 5.74 -10.30
C VAL A 205 13.18 6.11 -10.48
N LYS A 206 13.88 5.49 -11.42
CA LYS A 206 15.27 5.81 -11.75
C LYS A 206 15.44 7.29 -12.16
N GLY A 207 14.53 7.82 -12.97
CA GLY A 207 14.56 9.23 -13.39
C GLY A 207 14.42 10.22 -12.23
N ILE A 208 13.68 9.85 -11.18
CA ILE A 208 13.48 10.66 -9.98
C ILE A 208 14.64 10.51 -9.00
N THR A 209 15.08 9.27 -8.75
CA THR A 209 16.08 8.96 -7.73
C THR A 209 17.53 9.11 -8.23
N GLY A 210 17.74 9.10 -9.54
CA GLY A 210 19.06 9.11 -10.17
C GLY A 210 19.87 7.80 -10.01
N LYS A 211 19.22 6.73 -9.50
CA LYS A 211 19.83 5.42 -9.22
C LYS A 211 19.06 4.31 -9.90
N THR A 212 19.69 3.14 -10.08
CA THR A 212 18.99 1.93 -10.50
C THR A 212 17.91 1.61 -9.48
N ALA A 213 16.66 1.54 -9.93
CA ALA A 213 15.51 1.29 -9.07
C ALA A 213 15.50 -0.17 -8.58
N ASP A 214 15.31 -0.36 -7.28
CA ASP A 214 15.30 -1.66 -6.61
C ASP A 214 13.94 -1.91 -5.96
N PRO A 215 13.15 -2.91 -6.41
CA PRO A 215 11.83 -3.19 -5.85
C PRO A 215 11.87 -3.68 -4.39
N TRP A 216 13.03 -4.12 -3.89
CA TRP A 216 13.23 -4.47 -2.48
C TRP A 216 13.70 -3.29 -1.62
N ASN A 217 14.07 -2.16 -2.23
CA ASN A 217 14.35 -0.93 -1.49
C ASN A 217 13.03 -0.25 -1.11
N ILE A 218 12.85 0.03 0.18
CA ILE A 218 11.60 0.57 0.70
C ILE A 218 11.21 1.91 0.06
N LYS A 219 12.18 2.81 -0.17
CA LYS A 219 11.94 4.14 -0.75
C LYS A 219 11.52 4.03 -2.23
N ASP A 220 12.19 3.16 -2.99
CA ASP A 220 11.88 2.92 -4.39
C ASP A 220 10.52 2.24 -4.54
N ALA A 221 10.20 1.30 -3.63
CA ALA A 221 8.92 0.62 -3.57
C ALA A 221 7.76 1.59 -3.28
N PHE A 222 7.91 2.48 -2.30
CA PHE A 222 6.92 3.53 -1.98
C PHE A 222 6.71 4.46 -3.17
N LEU A 223 7.79 4.91 -3.79
CA LEU A 223 7.71 5.80 -4.96
C LEU A 223 7.01 5.13 -6.13
N ALA A 224 7.36 3.87 -6.44
CA ALA A 224 6.71 3.11 -7.51
C ALA A 224 5.22 2.89 -7.23
N ALA A 225 4.86 2.52 -5.99
CA ALA A 225 3.47 2.35 -5.58
C ALA A 225 2.67 3.65 -5.75
N ALA A 226 3.22 4.78 -5.30
CA ALA A 226 2.56 6.07 -5.44
C ALA A 226 2.43 6.51 -6.90
N LEU A 227 3.44 6.30 -7.75
CA LEU A 227 3.35 6.57 -9.18
C LEU A 227 2.24 5.73 -9.84
N TYR A 228 2.13 4.46 -9.47
CA TYR A 228 1.05 3.60 -9.94
C TYR A 228 -0.32 4.14 -9.50
N LEU A 229 -0.50 4.43 -8.21
CA LEU A 229 -1.74 4.95 -7.66
C LEU A 229 -2.11 6.31 -8.28
N ALA A 230 -1.13 7.17 -8.55
CA ALA A 230 -1.32 8.45 -9.22
C ALA A 230 -1.85 8.27 -10.66
N ASP A 231 -1.28 7.33 -11.43
CA ASP A 231 -1.73 7.01 -12.79
C ASP A 231 -3.20 6.56 -12.80
N TYR A 232 -3.71 5.99 -11.70
CA TYR A 232 -5.10 5.57 -11.54
C TYR A 232 -5.97 6.53 -10.71
N GLY A 233 -5.51 7.77 -10.53
CA GLY A 233 -6.32 8.89 -10.07
C GLY A 233 -6.34 9.16 -8.56
N ALA A 234 -5.48 8.51 -7.77
CA ALA A 234 -5.39 8.73 -6.33
C ALA A 234 -5.01 10.16 -5.94
N THR A 235 -4.38 10.91 -6.86
CA THR A 235 -4.03 12.33 -6.65
C THR A 235 -5.23 13.25 -6.45
N LYS A 236 -6.45 12.80 -6.76
CA LYS A 236 -7.68 13.52 -6.47
C LYS A 236 -7.98 13.55 -4.96
N GLN A 237 -7.37 12.69 -4.18
CA GLN A 237 -7.50 12.60 -2.72
C GLN A 237 -8.96 12.54 -2.24
N THR A 238 -9.82 11.88 -3.03
CA THR A 238 -11.21 11.60 -2.67
C THR A 238 -11.38 10.11 -2.40
N TYR A 239 -12.29 9.77 -1.49
CA TYR A 239 -12.58 8.38 -1.15
C TYR A 239 -12.74 7.47 -2.38
N ASN A 240 -13.63 7.87 -3.32
CA ASN A 240 -13.91 7.07 -4.52
C ASN A 240 -12.69 6.92 -5.43
N ALA A 241 -11.87 7.96 -5.60
CA ALA A 241 -10.70 7.90 -6.45
C ALA A 241 -9.64 6.96 -5.85
N GLU A 242 -9.41 7.05 -4.56
CA GLU A 242 -8.46 6.20 -3.84
C GLU A 242 -8.95 4.76 -3.73
N TRP A 243 -10.22 4.55 -3.42
CA TRP A 243 -10.83 3.22 -3.40
C TRP A 243 -10.71 2.51 -4.76
N LYS A 244 -11.02 3.22 -5.88
CA LYS A 244 -10.83 2.69 -7.24
C LYS A 244 -9.35 2.40 -7.54
N ALA A 245 -8.45 3.30 -7.18
CA ALA A 245 -7.02 3.11 -7.36
C ALA A 245 -6.50 1.89 -6.58
N ALA A 246 -6.97 1.69 -5.35
CA ALA A 246 -6.63 0.50 -4.54
C ALA A 246 -7.13 -0.79 -5.19
N MET A 247 -8.36 -0.83 -5.69
CA MET A 247 -8.89 -2.00 -6.40
C MET A 247 -8.08 -2.33 -7.65
N ILE A 248 -7.70 -1.32 -8.43
CA ILE A 248 -6.87 -1.48 -9.62
C ILE A 248 -5.46 -1.96 -9.22
N TYR A 249 -4.92 -1.46 -8.11
CA TYR A 249 -3.62 -1.90 -7.60
C TYR A 249 -3.59 -3.41 -7.37
N PHE A 250 -4.62 -3.95 -6.73
CA PHE A 250 -4.73 -5.38 -6.44
C PHE A 250 -5.05 -6.24 -7.66
N SER A 251 -6.02 -5.83 -8.48
CA SER A 251 -6.62 -6.72 -9.49
C SER A 251 -6.46 -6.25 -10.94
N GLY A 252 -5.88 -5.06 -11.16
CA GLY A 252 -5.85 -4.41 -12.47
C GLY A 252 -7.22 -3.93 -12.95
N SER A 253 -8.28 -3.96 -12.11
CA SER A 253 -9.64 -3.62 -12.51
C SER A 253 -10.46 -3.04 -11.36
N THR A 254 -11.60 -2.45 -11.69
CA THR A 254 -12.61 -1.98 -10.72
C THR A 254 -13.75 -2.99 -10.52
N ASN A 255 -13.52 -4.28 -10.81
CA ASN A 255 -14.52 -5.31 -10.63
C ASN A 255 -14.87 -5.47 -9.14
N LEU A 256 -16.15 -5.36 -8.82
CA LEU A 256 -16.67 -5.40 -7.44
C LEU A 256 -16.41 -6.71 -6.71
N SER A 257 -16.07 -7.79 -7.43
CA SER A 257 -15.60 -9.03 -6.80
C SER A 257 -14.33 -8.83 -5.94
N TYR A 258 -13.58 -7.77 -6.20
CA TYR A 258 -12.35 -7.40 -5.47
C TYR A 258 -12.54 -6.22 -4.52
N ARG A 259 -13.80 -5.77 -4.27
CA ARG A 259 -14.10 -4.64 -3.40
C ARG A 259 -13.52 -4.79 -1.99
N PHE A 260 -13.40 -6.03 -1.52
CA PHE A 260 -12.83 -6.34 -0.21
C PHE A 260 -11.45 -5.72 0.00
N TYR A 261 -10.63 -5.63 -1.08
CA TYR A 261 -9.31 -5.02 -0.99
C TYR A 261 -9.43 -3.49 -0.85
N GLY A 262 -10.22 -2.84 -1.71
CA GLY A 262 -10.46 -1.40 -1.62
C GLY A 262 -11.06 -1.00 -0.28
N ASP A 263 -12.06 -1.74 0.21
CA ASP A 263 -12.70 -1.49 1.51
C ASP A 263 -11.70 -1.61 2.66
N SER A 264 -10.82 -2.63 2.63
CA SER A 264 -9.76 -2.83 3.63
C SER A 264 -8.75 -1.69 3.63
N VAL A 265 -8.24 -1.31 2.46
CA VAL A 265 -7.29 -0.20 2.32
C VAL A 265 -7.90 1.11 2.84
N MET A 266 -9.14 1.43 2.47
CA MET A 266 -9.76 2.67 2.91
C MET A 266 -10.03 2.70 4.42
N LYS A 267 -10.30 1.55 5.03
CA LYS A 267 -10.40 1.45 6.48
C LYS A 267 -9.07 1.77 7.16
N ILE A 268 -7.98 1.16 6.70
CA ILE A 268 -6.63 1.43 7.22
C ILE A 268 -6.25 2.89 6.97
N THR A 269 -6.62 3.44 5.81
CA THR A 269 -6.40 4.85 5.48
C THR A 269 -7.01 5.78 6.52
N ALA A 270 -8.27 5.53 6.91
CA ALA A 270 -8.94 6.34 7.92
C ALA A 270 -8.29 6.24 9.31
N GLU A 271 -7.79 5.06 9.69
CA GLU A 271 -7.03 4.86 10.92
C GLU A 271 -5.72 5.66 10.88
N TYR A 272 -4.99 5.61 9.77
CA TYR A 272 -3.73 6.34 9.61
C TYR A 272 -3.90 7.86 9.48
N GLU A 273 -5.02 8.35 8.96
CA GLU A 273 -5.32 9.79 9.01
C GLU A 273 -5.40 10.31 10.45
N GLU A 274 -6.02 9.55 11.34
CA GLU A 274 -6.09 9.93 12.76
C GLU A 274 -4.70 9.85 13.41
N ASP A 275 -3.95 8.77 13.15
CA ASP A 275 -2.59 8.61 13.67
C ASP A 275 -1.64 9.72 13.20
N ILE A 276 -1.74 10.14 11.93
CA ILE A 276 -0.92 11.23 11.36
C ILE A 276 -1.29 12.57 11.99
N LYS A 277 -2.58 12.87 12.18
CA LYS A 277 -3.01 14.09 12.88
C LYS A 277 -2.41 14.17 14.30
N GLU A 278 -2.40 13.04 15.01
CA GLU A 278 -1.77 12.98 16.34
C GLU A 278 -0.26 13.25 16.30
N ILE A 279 0.45 12.71 15.28
CA ILE A 279 1.90 12.93 15.10
C ILE A 279 2.21 14.40 14.75
N GLU A 280 1.36 15.03 13.93
CA GLU A 280 1.53 16.41 13.48
C GLU A 280 1.00 17.45 14.51
N GLY A 281 0.35 17.00 15.59
CA GLY A 281 -0.20 17.87 16.62
C GLY A 281 -1.43 18.65 16.16
N LEU A 282 -2.18 18.11 15.17
CA LEU A 282 -3.37 18.70 14.56
C LEU A 282 -4.66 18.24 15.23
#